data_6fe149452ebdfdd057c23841b68dfe3a
#
_entry.id   6fe149452ebdfdd057c23841b68dfe3a
#
_cell.length_a   1.000
_cell.length_b   1.000
_cell.length_c   1.000
_cell.angle_alpha   90.00
_cell.angle_beta   90.00
_cell.angle_gamma   90.00
#
_symmetry.space_group_name_H-M   'P 1'
#
loop_
_entity.id
_entity.type
_entity.pdbx_description
1 polymer ?
#
loop_
_entity_poly.entity_id
_entity_poly.type
_entity_poly.pdbx_seq_one_letter_code
_entity_poly.pdbx_strand_id
1 'polypeptide(L)'
;MKYIKRLFVLSGLIILSSCTNLDETIYDQVSTENYYNTKMDVTRAVFRPFEHAYWSVCSRQVLQELSSDIVATWKKDDWWEDGGRWSRLHYHTWTIEDGEPKTEWDGCFVGVMQCNYVIDDLNTLNPSDYGFTTAEFENLKAQCRTLRAWFYLRLLDSFRNVPLAVSRDASKNSEGQVTPKVLFDFIETELKDCLDLLQTKAGAAGNGTSQGQWNKAGAAALLVRLYLNAETYIGEERYDECAKYAQAIIDGDYGTY
;
A
#
# COMPACT_ATOMS: atom_id res chain seq x y z
N MET A 1 -19.14 0.65 71.29
CA MET A 1 -18.13 0.00 70.40
C MET A 1 -18.75 -0.96 69.38
N LYS A 2 -19.76 -1.75 69.66
CA LYS A 2 -20.34 -2.69 68.66
C LYS A 2 -21.01 -1.99 67.43
N TYR A 3 -21.65 -0.84 67.62
CA TYR A 3 -22.31 -0.09 66.51
C TYR A 3 -21.31 0.63 65.62
N ILE A 4 -20.22 1.12 66.12
CA ILE A 4 -19.17 1.79 65.34
C ILE A 4 -18.46 0.78 64.39
N LYS A 5 -18.21 -0.44 64.88
CA LYS A 5 -17.63 -1.51 64.00
C LYS A 5 -18.59 -1.94 62.89
N ARG A 6 -19.93 -1.98 63.16
CA ARG A 6 -20.94 -2.29 62.16
C ARG A 6 -21.07 -1.17 61.12
N LEU A 7 -20.93 0.09 61.52
CA LEU A 7 -20.97 1.23 60.62
C LEU A 7 -19.75 1.25 59.69
N PHE A 8 -18.55 0.89 60.18
CA PHE A 8 -17.33 0.78 59.38
C PHE A 8 -17.37 -0.38 58.39
N VAL A 9 -17.99 -1.51 58.72
CA VAL A 9 -18.17 -2.63 57.83
C VAL A 9 -19.19 -2.28 56.74
N LEU A 10 -20.27 -1.57 57.05
CA LEU A 10 -21.29 -1.15 56.11
C LEU A 10 -20.77 -0.10 55.12
N SER A 11 -19.98 0.88 55.56
CA SER A 11 -19.37 1.85 54.67
C SER A 11 -18.24 1.23 53.80
N GLY A 12 -17.52 0.22 54.28
CA GLY A 12 -16.56 -0.55 53.46
C GLY A 12 -17.23 -1.38 52.33
N LEU A 13 -18.43 -1.90 52.57
CA LEU A 13 -19.17 -2.61 51.50
C LEU A 13 -19.74 -1.68 50.42
N ILE A 14 -20.09 -0.45 50.74
CA ILE A 14 -20.61 0.53 49.78
C ILE A 14 -19.47 1.05 48.85
N ILE A 15 -18.22 1.10 49.33
CA ILE A 15 -17.07 1.53 48.50
C ILE A 15 -16.69 0.45 47.46
N LEU A 16 -16.99 -0.83 47.71
CA LEU A 16 -16.69 -1.93 46.78
C LEU A 16 -17.69 -2.08 45.63
N SER A 17 -18.83 -1.38 45.69
CA SER A 17 -19.88 -1.40 44.63
C SER A 17 -19.80 -0.16 43.71
N SER A 18 -18.84 0.73 43.91
CA SER A 18 -18.63 1.89 43.06
C SER A 18 -17.70 1.55 41.89
N CYS A 19 -18.17 1.70 40.69
CA CYS A 19 -17.50 1.56 39.41
C CYS A 19 -17.33 0.14 38.89
N THR A 20 -18.39 -0.37 38.28
CA THR A 20 -18.32 -1.64 37.55
C THR A 20 -18.47 -1.50 36.05
N ASN A 21 -18.57 -0.30 35.52
CA ASN A 21 -18.54 -0.10 34.08
C ASN A 21 -17.40 0.85 33.72
N LEU A 22 -16.29 0.26 33.26
CA LEU A 22 -15.12 0.95 32.72
C LEU A 22 -15.16 1.00 31.18
N ASP A 23 -16.31 0.67 30.58
CA ASP A 23 -16.48 0.81 29.14
C ASP A 23 -16.52 2.30 28.77
N GLU A 24 -15.38 2.80 28.35
CA GLU A 24 -15.25 4.16 27.86
C GLU A 24 -15.75 4.22 26.40
N THR A 25 -16.78 5.00 26.16
CA THR A 25 -17.19 5.30 24.79
C THR A 25 -16.27 6.38 24.24
N ILE A 26 -15.31 5.98 23.43
CA ILE A 26 -14.37 6.90 22.78
C ILE A 26 -15.12 7.66 21.68
N TYR A 27 -15.40 8.96 21.91
CA TYR A 27 -16.09 9.84 20.94
C TYR A 27 -15.15 10.63 20.04
N ASP A 28 -13.86 10.75 20.42
CA ASP A 28 -12.86 11.60 19.80
C ASP A 28 -11.81 10.81 18.98
N GLN A 29 -11.86 9.48 19.01
CA GLN A 29 -11.00 8.63 18.22
C GLN A 29 -11.81 7.69 17.32
N VAL A 30 -11.38 7.60 16.07
CA VAL A 30 -11.93 6.62 15.13
C VAL A 30 -11.22 5.29 15.37
N SER A 31 -11.91 4.33 15.97
CA SER A 31 -11.46 2.93 16.09
C SER A 31 -12.01 2.11 14.91
N THR A 32 -11.38 0.97 14.62
CA THR A 32 -11.88 0.04 13.59
C THR A 32 -13.35 -0.36 13.87
N GLU A 33 -13.74 -0.49 15.15
CA GLU A 33 -15.10 -0.85 15.56
C GLU A 33 -16.14 0.24 15.25
N ASN A 34 -15.73 1.51 15.19
CA ASN A 34 -16.60 2.66 14.97
C ASN A 34 -16.53 3.21 13.55
N TYR A 35 -15.56 2.77 12.75
CA TYR A 35 -15.30 3.35 11.43
C TYR A 35 -16.22 2.79 10.34
N TYR A 36 -16.39 1.47 10.31
CA TYR A 36 -17.15 0.79 9.26
C TYR A 36 -18.63 0.71 9.61
N ASN A 37 -19.43 1.67 9.16
CA ASN A 37 -20.88 1.70 9.39
C ASN A 37 -21.68 1.56 8.10
N THR A 38 -21.11 1.95 6.96
CA THR A 38 -21.82 2.01 5.68
C THR A 38 -20.93 1.48 4.54
N LYS A 39 -21.57 1.15 3.39
CA LYS A 39 -20.88 0.83 2.15
C LYS A 39 -19.85 1.91 1.76
N MET A 40 -20.20 3.17 2.01
CA MET A 40 -19.32 4.31 1.69
C MET A 40 -18.09 4.34 2.57
N ASP A 41 -18.17 3.98 3.85
CA ASP A 41 -17.02 3.98 4.76
C ASP A 41 -16.02 2.91 4.34
N VAL A 42 -16.48 1.71 3.98
CA VAL A 42 -15.63 0.65 3.41
C VAL A 42 -14.96 1.14 2.12
N THR A 43 -15.72 1.78 1.24
CA THR A 43 -15.17 2.32 -0.02
C THR A 43 -14.10 3.38 0.23
N ARG A 44 -14.34 4.30 1.16
CA ARG A 44 -13.37 5.36 1.52
C ARG A 44 -12.10 4.78 2.12
N ALA A 45 -12.21 3.76 2.98
CA ALA A 45 -11.04 3.07 3.53
C ALA A 45 -10.15 2.48 2.43
N VAL A 46 -10.77 1.78 1.46
CA VAL A 46 -10.07 1.17 0.33
C VAL A 46 -9.32 2.21 -0.51
N PHE A 47 -9.89 3.39 -0.72
CA PHE A 47 -9.28 4.40 -1.57
C PHE A 47 -8.37 5.40 -0.82
N ARG A 48 -8.25 5.32 0.50
CA ARG A 48 -7.29 6.13 1.26
C ARG A 48 -5.82 5.87 0.88
N PRO A 49 -5.35 4.60 0.71
CA PRO A 49 -4.00 4.33 0.20
C PRO A 49 -3.74 4.87 -1.22
N PHE A 50 -4.78 4.99 -2.06
CA PHE A 50 -4.65 5.56 -3.41
C PHE A 50 -4.35 7.06 -3.37
N GLU A 51 -4.95 7.80 -2.46
CA GLU A 51 -4.63 9.20 -2.24
C GLU A 51 -3.15 9.38 -1.88
N HIS A 52 -2.65 8.55 -0.96
CA HIS A 52 -1.23 8.53 -0.61
C HIS A 52 -0.34 8.18 -1.80
N ALA A 53 -0.74 7.19 -2.60
CA ALA A 53 -0.01 6.81 -3.81
C ALA A 53 0.11 7.97 -4.80
N TYR A 54 -0.94 8.74 -5.00
CA TYR A 54 -0.94 9.93 -5.85
C TYR A 54 0.10 10.95 -5.40
N TRP A 55 0.16 11.26 -4.11
CA TRP A 55 1.18 12.18 -3.55
C TRP A 55 2.60 11.64 -3.68
N SER A 56 2.79 10.34 -3.53
CA SER A 56 4.13 9.71 -3.56
C SER A 56 4.75 9.63 -4.97
N VAL A 57 3.98 9.81 -6.03
CA VAL A 57 4.48 9.75 -7.42
C VAL A 57 5.50 10.85 -7.71
N CYS A 58 5.28 12.08 -7.21
CA CYS A 58 6.18 13.20 -7.47
C CYS A 58 7.60 12.95 -6.95
N SER A 59 7.73 12.36 -5.76
CA SER A 59 9.05 12.06 -5.17
C SER A 59 9.83 11.04 -6.00
N ARG A 60 9.14 10.01 -6.48
CA ARG A 60 9.73 9.00 -7.36
C ARG A 60 10.21 9.59 -8.68
N GLN A 61 9.41 10.45 -9.30
CA GLN A 61 9.77 11.06 -10.58
C GLN A 61 11.11 11.81 -10.46
N VAL A 62 11.26 12.60 -9.41
CA VAL A 62 12.52 13.32 -9.13
C VAL A 62 13.71 12.36 -9.01
N LEU A 63 13.56 11.28 -8.23
CA LEU A 63 14.63 10.29 -8.03
C LEU A 63 15.00 9.59 -9.35
N GLN A 64 14.03 9.12 -10.12
CA GLN A 64 14.25 8.39 -11.35
C GLN A 64 14.79 9.26 -12.48
N GLU A 65 14.20 10.43 -12.71
CA GLU A 65 14.57 11.31 -13.82
C GLU A 65 15.95 11.93 -13.64
N LEU A 66 16.30 12.30 -12.40
CA LEU A 66 17.62 12.90 -12.11
C LEU A 66 18.73 11.85 -12.00
N SER A 67 18.43 10.61 -11.60
CA SER A 67 19.42 9.52 -11.58
C SER A 67 19.59 8.84 -12.94
N SER A 68 18.80 9.23 -13.93
CA SER A 68 18.97 8.84 -15.33
C SER A 68 19.60 9.99 -16.13
N ASP A 69 20.00 9.74 -17.37
CA ASP A 69 20.51 10.77 -18.27
C ASP A 69 19.40 11.57 -18.98
N ILE A 70 18.13 11.41 -18.57
CA ILE A 70 16.98 12.08 -19.20
C ILE A 70 16.88 13.52 -18.76
N VAL A 71 17.12 13.82 -17.47
CA VAL A 71 17.05 15.15 -16.88
C VAL A 71 18.34 15.47 -16.13
N ALA A 72 18.87 16.66 -16.33
CA ALA A 72 19.97 17.20 -15.56
C ALA A 72 19.63 18.61 -15.08
N THR A 73 19.93 18.88 -13.82
CA THR A 73 19.78 20.20 -13.22
C THR A 73 21.14 20.78 -12.94
N TRP A 74 21.51 21.81 -13.68
CA TRP A 74 22.83 22.45 -13.59
C TRP A 74 22.79 23.63 -12.64
N LYS A 75 23.90 23.85 -11.96
CA LYS A 75 24.14 25.09 -11.24
C LYS A 75 24.04 26.26 -12.25
N LYS A 76 23.24 27.24 -11.91
CA LYS A 76 23.05 28.44 -12.74
C LYS A 76 23.79 29.61 -12.11
N ASP A 77 25.01 29.82 -12.55
CA ASP A 77 25.95 30.84 -12.01
C ASP A 77 26.12 30.67 -10.49
N ASP A 78 25.97 31.73 -9.71
CA ASP A 78 26.15 31.70 -8.27
C ASP A 78 24.84 31.56 -7.47
N TRP A 79 23.68 31.42 -8.11
CA TRP A 79 22.48 31.65 -7.38
C TRP A 79 21.47 30.50 -7.24
N TRP A 80 21.65 29.34 -7.82
CA TRP A 80 20.79 28.21 -7.45
C TRP A 80 21.40 26.85 -7.79
N GLU A 81 21.65 26.05 -6.79
CA GLU A 81 22.07 24.64 -6.94
C GLU A 81 21.33 23.71 -5.97
N ASP A 82 20.38 24.25 -5.19
CA ASP A 82 19.60 23.52 -4.19
C ASP A 82 20.49 22.67 -3.26
N GLY A 83 21.60 23.24 -2.77
CA GLY A 83 22.62 22.53 -2.00
C GLY A 83 23.33 21.42 -2.76
N GLY A 84 23.24 21.40 -4.08
CA GLY A 84 23.87 20.39 -4.95
C GLY A 84 23.16 19.04 -4.98
N ARG A 85 21.99 18.86 -4.33
CA ARG A 85 21.30 17.57 -4.21
C ARG A 85 20.89 17.00 -5.57
N TRP A 86 20.44 17.83 -6.51
CA TRP A 86 20.07 17.40 -7.85
C TRP A 86 21.27 16.88 -8.64
N SER A 87 22.41 17.58 -8.53
CA SER A 87 23.66 17.15 -9.14
C SER A 87 24.18 15.84 -8.54
N ARG A 88 24.04 15.65 -7.20
CA ARG A 88 24.41 14.39 -6.56
C ARG A 88 23.55 13.22 -7.03
N LEU A 89 22.25 13.42 -7.27
CA LEU A 89 21.39 12.39 -7.88
C LEU A 89 21.84 12.06 -9.30
N HIS A 90 22.10 13.07 -10.12
CA HIS A 90 22.56 12.88 -11.50
C HIS A 90 23.90 12.14 -11.58
N TYR A 91 24.88 12.53 -10.75
CA TYR A 91 26.20 11.89 -10.74
C TYR A 91 26.28 10.63 -9.86
N HIS A 92 25.18 10.15 -9.32
CA HIS A 92 25.12 8.99 -8.43
C HIS A 92 26.06 9.11 -7.20
N THR A 93 26.17 10.31 -6.67
CA THR A 93 27.02 10.62 -5.51
C THR A 93 26.21 11.03 -4.27
N TRP A 94 24.92 10.65 -4.23
CA TRP A 94 24.08 10.89 -3.07
C TRP A 94 24.61 10.18 -1.84
N THR A 95 24.23 10.71 -0.69
CA THR A 95 24.56 10.20 0.64
C THR A 95 23.30 9.93 1.44
N ILE A 96 23.46 9.40 2.66
CA ILE A 96 22.33 9.21 3.60
C ILE A 96 21.67 10.52 4.03
N GLU A 97 22.34 11.65 3.80
CA GLU A 97 21.81 12.99 4.11
C GLU A 97 20.88 13.52 3.00
N ASP A 98 20.89 12.92 1.83
CA ASP A 98 20.03 13.33 0.73
C ASP A 98 18.60 12.81 0.93
N GLY A 99 17.63 13.72 0.88
CA GLY A 99 16.24 13.44 1.26
C GLY A 99 15.45 12.59 0.28
N GLU A 100 15.83 12.59 -1.01
CA GLU A 100 15.06 11.93 -2.07
C GLU A 100 14.98 10.40 -1.90
N PRO A 101 16.08 9.67 -1.66
CA PRO A 101 16.01 8.24 -1.38
C PRO A 101 15.19 7.92 -0.13
N LYS A 102 15.34 8.74 0.93
CA LYS A 102 14.56 8.59 2.17
C LYS A 102 13.07 8.82 1.91
N THR A 103 12.71 9.83 1.14
CA THR A 103 11.32 10.16 0.81
C THR A 103 10.66 9.02 0.02
N GLU A 104 11.39 8.39 -0.92
CA GLU A 104 10.90 7.22 -1.66
C GLU A 104 10.68 6.02 -0.72
N TRP A 105 11.63 5.75 0.17
CA TRP A 105 11.52 4.69 1.17
C TRP A 105 10.31 4.89 2.08
N ASP A 106 10.23 6.03 2.75
CA ASP A 106 9.17 6.35 3.70
C ASP A 106 7.80 6.36 3.00
N GLY A 107 7.70 6.98 1.83
CA GLY A 107 6.47 7.05 1.05
C GLY A 107 5.95 5.68 0.63
N CYS A 108 6.83 4.78 0.19
CA CYS A 108 6.44 3.42 -0.16
C CYS A 108 5.99 2.62 1.05
N PHE A 109 6.72 2.67 2.18
CA PHE A 109 6.34 1.92 3.38
C PHE A 109 5.08 2.44 4.06
N VAL A 110 4.83 3.75 4.06
CA VAL A 110 3.54 4.31 4.49
C VAL A 110 2.41 3.75 3.61
N GLY A 111 2.60 3.69 2.29
CA GLY A 111 1.63 3.11 1.38
C GLY A 111 1.39 1.61 1.60
N VAL A 112 2.44 0.83 1.79
CA VAL A 112 2.36 -0.60 2.14
C VAL A 112 1.56 -0.80 3.41
N MET A 113 1.87 -0.05 4.47
CA MET A 113 1.17 -0.17 5.75
C MET A 113 -0.29 0.22 5.65
N GLN A 114 -0.63 1.29 4.93
CA GLN A 114 -2.03 1.66 4.69
C GLN A 114 -2.79 0.55 3.96
N CYS A 115 -2.19 -0.08 2.93
CA CYS A 115 -2.78 -1.23 2.26
C CYS A 115 -2.98 -2.40 3.22
N ASN A 116 -1.99 -2.73 4.05
CA ASN A 116 -2.07 -3.81 5.02
C ASN A 116 -3.20 -3.58 6.03
N TYR A 117 -3.34 -2.38 6.58
CA TYR A 117 -4.44 -2.04 7.50
C TYR A 117 -5.80 -2.30 6.85
N VAL A 118 -6.01 -1.81 5.63
CA VAL A 118 -7.28 -1.98 4.91
C VAL A 118 -7.54 -3.45 4.58
N ILE A 119 -6.54 -4.20 4.10
CA ILE A 119 -6.68 -5.62 3.77
C ILE A 119 -7.04 -6.42 5.04
N ASP A 120 -6.35 -6.17 6.14
CA ASP A 120 -6.61 -6.84 7.42
C ASP A 120 -8.02 -6.53 7.95
N ASP A 121 -8.47 -5.27 7.85
CA ASP A 121 -9.83 -4.89 8.22
C ASP A 121 -10.86 -5.59 7.33
N LEU A 122 -10.70 -5.54 6.01
CA LEU A 122 -11.62 -6.21 5.07
C LEU A 122 -11.69 -7.74 5.29
N ASN A 123 -10.64 -8.36 5.81
CA ASN A 123 -10.66 -9.79 6.15
C ASN A 123 -11.52 -10.10 7.38
N THR A 124 -11.90 -9.11 8.19
CA THR A 124 -12.76 -9.27 9.36
C THR A 124 -14.22 -8.92 9.09
N LEU A 125 -14.49 -8.19 8.00
CA LEU A 125 -15.83 -7.72 7.67
C LEU A 125 -16.60 -8.74 6.84
N ASN A 126 -17.93 -8.82 7.06
CA ASN A 126 -18.83 -9.60 6.23
C ASN A 126 -19.41 -8.67 5.12
N PRO A 127 -19.18 -8.95 3.82
CA PRO A 127 -19.62 -8.09 2.72
C PRO A 127 -21.10 -7.72 2.74
N SER A 128 -21.96 -8.69 3.10
CA SER A 128 -23.42 -8.51 3.10
C SER A 128 -23.92 -7.46 4.08
N ASP A 129 -23.18 -7.25 5.19
CA ASP A 129 -23.56 -6.28 6.23
C ASP A 129 -23.42 -4.84 5.73
N TYR A 130 -22.63 -4.64 4.69
CA TYR A 130 -22.37 -3.35 4.04
C TYR A 130 -23.02 -3.23 2.65
N GLY A 131 -23.82 -4.22 2.24
CA GLY A 131 -24.49 -4.21 0.94
C GLY A 131 -23.56 -4.42 -0.26
N PHE A 132 -22.49 -5.18 -0.06
CA PHE A 132 -21.63 -5.65 -1.16
C PHE A 132 -21.99 -7.09 -1.53
N THR A 133 -21.85 -7.42 -2.80
CA THR A 133 -21.69 -8.80 -3.24
C THR A 133 -20.27 -9.29 -2.91
N THR A 134 -20.09 -10.60 -2.82
CA THR A 134 -18.76 -11.19 -2.62
C THR A 134 -17.77 -10.74 -3.71
N ALA A 135 -18.20 -10.70 -4.97
CA ALA A 135 -17.36 -10.30 -6.09
C ALA A 135 -16.91 -8.82 -6.00
N GLU A 136 -17.83 -7.91 -5.62
CA GLU A 136 -17.47 -6.50 -5.38
C GLU A 136 -16.46 -6.36 -4.25
N PHE A 137 -16.64 -7.13 -3.18
CA PHE A 137 -15.79 -7.05 -2.01
C PHE A 137 -14.39 -7.62 -2.25
N GLU A 138 -14.28 -8.75 -2.97
CA GLU A 138 -13.00 -9.31 -3.38
C GLU A 138 -12.28 -8.39 -4.39
N ASN A 139 -13.02 -7.69 -5.26
CA ASN A 139 -12.43 -6.64 -6.10
C ASN A 139 -11.83 -5.50 -5.25
N LEU A 140 -12.50 -5.05 -4.18
CA LEU A 140 -11.96 -4.03 -3.28
C LEU A 140 -10.67 -4.48 -2.59
N LYS A 141 -10.60 -5.74 -2.15
CA LYS A 141 -9.36 -6.31 -1.61
C LYS A 141 -8.25 -6.36 -2.67
N ALA A 142 -8.59 -6.79 -3.89
CA ALA A 142 -7.66 -6.84 -5.00
C ALA A 142 -7.11 -5.45 -5.37
N GLN A 143 -7.92 -4.37 -5.23
CA GLN A 143 -7.45 -3.00 -5.38
C GLN A 143 -6.29 -2.69 -4.44
N CYS A 144 -6.44 -2.99 -3.13
CA CYS A 144 -5.40 -2.74 -2.13
C CYS A 144 -4.19 -3.67 -2.30
N ARG A 145 -4.39 -4.95 -2.65
CA ARG A 145 -3.30 -5.90 -2.91
C ARG A 145 -2.47 -5.48 -4.12
N THR A 146 -3.10 -5.08 -5.21
CA THR A 146 -2.41 -4.56 -6.41
C THR A 146 -1.65 -3.29 -6.10
N LEU A 147 -2.22 -2.38 -5.32
CA LEU A 147 -1.55 -1.15 -4.91
C LEU A 147 -0.34 -1.45 -4.00
N ARG A 148 -0.44 -2.41 -3.08
CA ARG A 148 0.68 -2.88 -2.25
C ARG A 148 1.79 -3.46 -3.11
N ALA A 149 1.46 -4.30 -4.09
CA ALA A 149 2.41 -4.85 -5.05
C ALA A 149 3.12 -3.75 -5.86
N TRP A 150 2.40 -2.69 -6.23
CA TRP A 150 2.99 -1.53 -6.89
C TRP A 150 4.00 -0.78 -5.99
N PHE A 151 3.68 -0.58 -4.71
CA PHE A 151 4.65 0.00 -3.76
C PHE A 151 5.89 -0.89 -3.61
N TYR A 152 5.70 -2.22 -3.52
CA TYR A 152 6.82 -3.15 -3.43
C TYR A 152 7.65 -3.22 -4.71
N LEU A 153 7.04 -3.06 -5.89
CA LEU A 153 7.78 -2.98 -7.16
C LEU A 153 8.69 -1.72 -7.17
N ARG A 154 8.21 -0.60 -6.64
CA ARG A 154 9.03 0.61 -6.45
C ARG A 154 10.19 0.37 -5.48
N LEU A 155 9.92 -0.29 -4.37
CA LEU A 155 10.95 -0.64 -3.38
C LEU A 155 11.97 -1.62 -3.94
N LEU A 156 11.54 -2.62 -4.71
CA LEU A 156 12.44 -3.55 -5.42
C LEU A 156 13.33 -2.81 -6.41
N ASP A 157 12.76 -1.88 -7.18
CA ASP A 157 13.48 -1.08 -8.17
C ASP A 157 14.56 -0.19 -7.53
N SER A 158 14.19 0.52 -6.46
CA SER A 158 15.05 1.53 -5.83
C SER A 158 16.05 0.95 -4.82
N PHE A 159 15.70 -0.11 -4.08
CA PHE A 159 16.47 -0.55 -2.91
C PHE A 159 16.85 -2.03 -2.91
N ARG A 160 16.28 -2.86 -3.75
CA ARG A 160 16.53 -4.30 -3.86
C ARG A 160 16.10 -5.07 -2.59
N ASN A 161 16.84 -4.93 -1.52
CA ASN A 161 16.62 -5.63 -0.26
C ASN A 161 15.82 -4.74 0.70
N VAL A 162 14.60 -5.16 1.04
CA VAL A 162 13.71 -4.40 1.92
C VAL A 162 12.96 -5.34 2.86
N PRO A 163 12.47 -4.89 4.01
CA PRO A 163 11.54 -5.67 4.82
C PRO A 163 10.25 -6.00 4.06
N LEU A 164 9.73 -7.21 4.23
CA LEU A 164 8.45 -7.62 3.66
C LEU A 164 7.37 -7.58 4.75
N ALA A 165 6.54 -6.54 4.73
CA ALA A 165 5.42 -6.35 5.62
C ALA A 165 4.10 -6.66 4.88
N VAL A 166 3.38 -7.69 5.30
CA VAL A 166 2.16 -8.18 4.64
C VAL A 166 0.89 -7.98 5.48
N SER A 167 1.06 -7.55 6.73
CA SER A 167 -0.03 -7.35 7.70
C SER A 167 0.35 -6.26 8.69
N ARG A 168 -0.65 -5.68 9.36
CA ARG A 168 -0.46 -4.87 10.57
C ARG A 168 0.03 -5.68 11.77
N ASP A 169 -0.21 -6.99 11.75
CA ASP A 169 0.33 -7.92 12.74
C ASP A 169 1.81 -8.20 12.43
N ALA A 170 2.68 -7.66 13.26
CA ALA A 170 4.12 -7.77 13.08
C ALA A 170 4.63 -9.22 13.01
N SER A 171 3.93 -10.17 13.63
CA SER A 171 4.31 -11.60 13.60
C SER A 171 4.20 -12.26 12.22
N LYS A 172 3.48 -11.63 11.30
CA LYS A 172 3.31 -12.08 9.90
C LYS A 172 4.31 -11.47 8.93
N ASN A 173 5.12 -10.55 9.40
CA ASN A 173 6.08 -9.79 8.60
C ASN A 173 7.47 -10.42 8.71
N SER A 174 8.36 -10.10 7.76
CA SER A 174 9.75 -10.56 7.85
C SER A 174 10.48 -9.92 9.05
N GLU A 175 11.36 -10.66 9.71
CA GLU A 175 12.18 -10.15 10.80
C GLU A 175 13.26 -9.14 10.35
N GLY A 176 13.49 -9.02 9.05
CA GLY A 176 14.46 -8.12 8.46
C GLY A 176 14.25 -7.96 6.96
N GLN A 177 15.28 -7.50 6.28
CA GLN A 177 15.23 -7.38 4.83
C GLN A 177 15.19 -8.76 4.17
N VAL A 178 14.31 -8.91 3.18
CA VAL A 178 14.26 -10.08 2.32
C VAL A 178 15.14 -9.88 1.08
N THR A 179 15.50 -10.96 0.41
CA THR A 179 16.23 -10.90 -0.86
C THR A 179 15.35 -10.37 -1.99
N PRO A 180 15.93 -9.82 -3.07
CA PRO A 180 15.18 -9.38 -4.23
C PRO A 180 14.32 -10.49 -4.83
N LYS A 181 14.79 -11.75 -4.80
CA LYS A 181 14.02 -12.91 -5.29
C LYS A 181 12.74 -13.14 -4.49
N VAL A 182 12.83 -13.11 -3.16
CA VAL A 182 11.65 -13.27 -2.29
C VAL A 182 10.64 -12.14 -2.52
N LEU A 183 11.13 -10.92 -2.68
CA LEU A 183 10.26 -9.77 -2.94
C LEU A 183 9.64 -9.84 -4.34
N PHE A 184 10.40 -10.25 -5.35
CA PHE A 184 9.92 -10.48 -6.71
C PHE A 184 8.79 -11.51 -6.73
N ASP A 185 9.00 -12.67 -6.11
CA ASP A 185 8.02 -13.75 -6.04
C ASP A 185 6.74 -13.32 -5.32
N PHE A 186 6.86 -12.52 -4.26
CA PHE A 186 5.71 -11.92 -3.59
C PHE A 186 4.91 -11.01 -4.52
N ILE A 187 5.59 -10.08 -5.22
CA ILE A 187 4.94 -9.14 -6.15
C ILE A 187 4.25 -9.91 -7.28
N GLU A 188 4.95 -10.90 -7.86
CA GLU A 188 4.41 -11.74 -8.93
C GLU A 188 3.13 -12.47 -8.48
N THR A 189 3.17 -13.09 -7.29
CA THR A 189 2.02 -13.81 -6.73
C THR A 189 0.84 -12.89 -6.47
N GLU A 190 1.08 -11.75 -5.81
CA GLU A 190 0.02 -10.78 -5.53
C GLU A 190 -0.68 -10.28 -6.80
N LEU A 191 0.09 -9.95 -7.84
CA LEU A 191 -0.45 -9.45 -9.09
C LEU A 191 -1.21 -10.53 -9.86
N LYS A 192 -0.70 -11.76 -9.90
CA LYS A 192 -1.38 -12.90 -10.57
C LYS A 192 -2.70 -13.24 -9.89
N ASP A 193 -2.71 -13.34 -8.57
CA ASP A 193 -3.92 -13.61 -7.80
C ASP A 193 -4.99 -12.52 -7.98
N CYS A 194 -4.57 -11.27 -8.14
CA CYS A 194 -5.48 -10.15 -8.32
C CYS A 194 -6.07 -10.07 -9.72
N LEU A 195 -5.42 -10.61 -10.77
CA LEU A 195 -5.88 -10.48 -12.15
C LEU A 195 -7.32 -10.94 -12.35
N ASP A 196 -7.72 -12.07 -11.76
CA ASP A 196 -9.07 -12.61 -11.92
C ASP A 196 -10.12 -11.88 -11.07
N LEU A 197 -9.68 -11.21 -10.01
CA LEU A 197 -10.54 -10.47 -9.08
C LEU A 197 -10.78 -9.01 -9.53
N LEU A 198 -9.88 -8.45 -10.31
CA LEU A 198 -9.99 -7.10 -10.85
C LEU A 198 -10.98 -7.06 -12.03
N GLN A 199 -11.60 -5.90 -12.21
CA GLN A 199 -12.45 -5.65 -13.39
C GLN A 199 -11.59 -5.34 -14.62
N THR A 200 -12.16 -5.54 -15.81
CA THR A 200 -11.59 -5.02 -17.05
C THR A 200 -11.66 -3.50 -17.05
N LYS A 201 -10.87 -2.84 -17.91
CA LYS A 201 -11.00 -1.40 -18.14
C LYS A 201 -12.41 -1.09 -18.63
N ALA A 202 -13.01 0.00 -18.14
CA ALA A 202 -14.28 0.49 -18.64
C ALA A 202 -14.16 0.85 -20.12
N GLY A 203 -14.96 0.19 -20.96
CA GLY A 203 -15.10 0.57 -22.36
C GLY A 203 -15.90 1.89 -22.52
N ALA A 204 -16.14 2.27 -23.78
CA ALA A 204 -16.96 3.46 -24.12
C ALA A 204 -18.37 3.45 -23.50
N ALA A 205 -18.89 2.29 -23.14
CA ALA A 205 -20.17 2.11 -22.46
C ALA A 205 -20.13 2.34 -20.93
N GLY A 206 -18.97 2.70 -20.37
CA GLY A 206 -18.82 2.93 -18.93
C GLY A 206 -18.82 1.68 -18.06
N ASN A 207 -18.74 0.49 -18.64
CA ASN A 207 -18.65 -0.77 -17.90
C ASN A 207 -17.20 -1.04 -17.48
N GLY A 208 -17.00 -1.50 -16.25
CA GLY A 208 -15.69 -1.82 -15.69
C GLY A 208 -15.20 -0.80 -14.67
N THR A 209 -13.89 -0.68 -14.50
CA THR A 209 -13.29 0.22 -13.49
C THR A 209 -13.42 1.68 -13.85
N SER A 210 -13.69 2.49 -12.84
CA SER A 210 -13.59 3.94 -12.94
C SER A 210 -12.13 4.39 -13.11
N GLN A 211 -11.96 5.60 -13.61
CA GLN A 211 -10.64 6.22 -13.69
C GLN A 211 -9.99 6.29 -12.29
N GLY A 212 -8.69 5.99 -12.20
CA GLY A 212 -7.95 6.02 -10.94
C GLY A 212 -8.01 4.72 -10.11
N GLN A 213 -8.68 3.69 -10.62
CA GLN A 213 -8.70 2.35 -10.01
C GLN A 213 -7.80 1.38 -10.78
N TRP A 214 -7.28 0.37 -10.07
CA TRP A 214 -6.63 -0.76 -10.73
C TRP A 214 -7.65 -1.60 -11.50
N ASN A 215 -7.26 -2.02 -12.68
CA ASN A 215 -7.98 -2.99 -13.51
C ASN A 215 -7.04 -4.10 -13.96
N LYS A 216 -7.57 -5.12 -14.63
CA LYS A 216 -6.77 -6.26 -15.13
C LYS A 216 -5.58 -5.81 -15.98
N ALA A 217 -5.78 -4.86 -16.88
CA ALA A 217 -4.71 -4.35 -17.72
C ALA A 217 -3.64 -3.60 -16.93
N GLY A 218 -4.02 -2.84 -15.89
CA GLY A 218 -3.07 -2.18 -15.00
C GLY A 218 -2.22 -3.18 -14.22
N ALA A 219 -2.83 -4.23 -13.65
CA ALA A 219 -2.09 -5.30 -12.98
C ALA A 219 -1.18 -6.08 -13.94
N ALA A 220 -1.68 -6.38 -15.16
CA ALA A 220 -0.87 -7.01 -16.20
C ALA A 220 0.31 -6.13 -16.63
N ALA A 221 0.13 -4.81 -16.73
CA ALA A 221 1.21 -3.87 -17.02
C ALA A 221 2.30 -3.83 -15.92
N LEU A 222 1.90 -4.01 -14.65
CA LEU A 222 2.88 -4.18 -13.56
C LEU A 222 3.65 -5.49 -13.69
N LEU A 223 3.02 -6.59 -14.11
CA LEU A 223 3.70 -7.86 -14.41
C LEU A 223 4.67 -7.69 -15.60
N VAL A 224 4.26 -7.01 -16.66
CA VAL A 224 5.17 -6.69 -17.79
C VAL A 224 6.42 -5.96 -17.29
N ARG A 225 6.25 -4.92 -16.46
CA ARG A 225 7.36 -4.17 -15.88
C ARG A 225 8.24 -5.04 -14.98
N LEU A 226 7.63 -5.89 -14.15
CA LEU A 226 8.34 -6.81 -13.25
C LEU A 226 9.21 -7.78 -14.05
N TYR A 227 8.64 -8.43 -15.07
CA TYR A 227 9.34 -9.41 -15.89
C TYR A 227 10.39 -8.79 -16.83
N LEU A 228 10.12 -7.62 -17.39
CA LEU A 228 11.09 -6.91 -18.25
C LEU A 228 12.41 -6.63 -17.50
N ASN A 229 12.33 -6.38 -16.20
CA ASN A 229 13.47 -6.06 -15.35
C ASN A 229 13.94 -7.25 -14.50
N ALA A 230 13.42 -8.45 -14.69
CA ALA A 230 13.73 -9.61 -13.86
C ALA A 230 15.23 -9.95 -13.85
N GLU A 231 15.90 -9.91 -15.00
CA GLU A 231 17.34 -10.12 -15.08
C GLU A 231 18.11 -9.16 -14.18
N THR A 232 17.74 -7.88 -14.18
CA THR A 232 18.33 -6.87 -13.29
C THR A 232 17.98 -7.10 -11.83
N TYR A 233 16.75 -7.53 -11.51
CA TYR A 233 16.31 -7.69 -10.13
C TYR A 233 16.83 -8.96 -9.48
N ILE A 234 16.77 -10.08 -10.22
CA ILE A 234 16.99 -11.43 -9.68
C ILE A 234 17.99 -12.28 -10.48
N GLY A 235 18.57 -11.75 -11.55
CA GLY A 235 19.51 -12.46 -12.40
C GLY A 235 18.86 -13.54 -13.30
N GLU A 236 17.55 -13.51 -13.49
CA GLU A 236 16.81 -14.46 -14.29
C GLU A 236 16.10 -13.75 -15.46
N GLU A 237 16.23 -14.26 -16.67
CA GLU A 237 15.47 -13.77 -17.82
C GLU A 237 14.00 -14.25 -17.74
N ARG A 238 13.05 -13.32 -17.84
CA ARG A 238 11.60 -13.59 -17.84
C ARG A 238 10.91 -12.90 -19.02
N TYR A 239 11.58 -12.85 -20.16
CA TYR A 239 11.08 -12.12 -21.34
C TYR A 239 9.87 -12.79 -22.00
N ASP A 240 9.75 -14.11 -21.91
CA ASP A 240 8.58 -14.84 -22.44
C ASP A 240 7.30 -14.46 -21.69
N GLU A 241 7.36 -14.40 -20.36
CA GLU A 241 6.24 -13.94 -19.54
C GLU A 241 5.93 -12.47 -19.77
N CYS A 242 6.97 -11.64 -19.91
CA CYS A 242 6.81 -10.25 -20.28
C CYS A 242 6.04 -10.10 -21.59
N ALA A 243 6.48 -10.78 -22.64
CA ALA A 243 5.84 -10.77 -23.96
C ALA A 243 4.38 -11.29 -23.90
N LYS A 244 4.14 -12.37 -23.14
CA LYS A 244 2.79 -12.94 -22.95
C LYS A 244 1.80 -11.91 -22.40
N TYR A 245 2.15 -11.24 -21.29
CA TYR A 245 1.24 -10.26 -20.68
C TYR A 245 1.13 -8.97 -21.51
N ALA A 246 2.21 -8.54 -22.16
CA ALA A 246 2.18 -7.39 -23.07
C ALA A 246 1.26 -7.67 -24.27
N GLN A 247 1.35 -8.87 -24.88
CA GLN A 247 0.49 -9.26 -25.99
C GLN A 247 -0.97 -9.34 -25.57
N ALA A 248 -1.28 -9.92 -24.41
CA ALA A 248 -2.64 -10.00 -23.89
C ALA A 248 -3.28 -8.60 -23.66
N ILE A 249 -2.47 -7.60 -23.26
CA ILE A 249 -2.94 -6.21 -23.17
C ILE A 249 -3.24 -5.65 -24.56
N ILE A 250 -2.36 -5.87 -25.55
CA ILE A 250 -2.50 -5.40 -26.94
C ILE A 250 -3.72 -6.03 -27.59
N ASP A 251 -3.95 -7.32 -27.38
CA ASP A 251 -5.07 -8.07 -27.93
C ASP A 251 -6.42 -7.72 -27.29
N GLY A 252 -6.40 -6.95 -26.21
CA GLY A 252 -7.61 -6.48 -25.52
C GLY A 252 -8.21 -7.50 -24.55
N ASP A 253 -7.48 -8.55 -24.15
CA ASP A 253 -7.95 -9.57 -23.19
C ASP A 253 -8.36 -8.96 -21.84
N TYR A 254 -7.82 -7.80 -21.51
CA TYR A 254 -8.09 -7.07 -20.27
C TYR A 254 -8.94 -5.80 -20.47
N GLY A 255 -9.58 -5.66 -21.63
CA GLY A 255 -10.38 -4.52 -22.03
C GLY A 255 -9.73 -3.69 -23.13
N THR A 256 -10.55 -2.94 -23.85
CA THR A 256 -10.11 -2.10 -24.97
C THR A 256 -9.59 -0.75 -24.51
N TYR A 257 -8.58 -0.24 -25.21
CA TYR A 257 -7.89 1.04 -24.95
C TYR A 257 -8.12 2.02 -26.07
#